data_5746b3986f316332ead0747ae7ed2c6e
#
_entry.id   5746b3986f316332ead0747ae7ed2c6e
#
_cell.length_a   1.000
_cell.length_b   1.000
_cell.length_c   1.000
_cell.angle_alpha   90.00
_cell.angle_beta   90.00
_cell.angle_gamma   90.00
#
_symmetry.space_group_name_H-M   'P 1'
#
loop_
_entity.id
_entity.type
_entity.pdbx_description
1 polymer ?
#
loop_
_entity_poly.entity_id
_entity_poly.type
_entity_poly.pdbx_seq_one_letter_code
_entity_poly.pdbx_strand_id
1 'polypeptide(L)'
;MKKAVWLTALAGATALALSACGAAPEESTGGESNAASDFKPCIVSDAGGFDDKSFNQLSFEGASAAADELGTELVDVQSTTESDYKGNVESLVAEGCNAIVTVGFALSATTIESATANPDIDYIIIDDAADADFDGQADAENIKPLLYDTAQAAFLAGYLAAGYSEAGKVGTFGGMDFPTVTIFMDGFKQGIDYYNETKGENVELVGWDGK
;
A
#
# COMPACT_ATOMS: atom_id res chain seq x y z
N MET A 1 -66.43 13.97 -34.52
CA MET A 1 -65.86 14.63 -33.36
C MET A 1 -65.32 13.56 -32.42
N LYS A 2 -64.08 12.99 -32.59
CA LYS A 2 -63.32 12.11 -31.69
C LYS A 2 -61.98 11.84 -32.34
N LYS A 3 -61.08 12.82 -32.46
CA LYS A 3 -59.66 12.66 -32.83
C LYS A 3 -58.85 13.87 -32.38
N ALA A 4 -58.69 14.08 -31.08
CA ALA A 4 -57.83 15.14 -30.56
C ALA A 4 -57.43 14.97 -29.08
N VAL A 5 -57.08 13.77 -28.62
CA VAL A 5 -56.64 13.56 -27.21
C VAL A 5 -55.38 12.71 -27.08
N TRP A 6 -54.73 12.31 -28.16
CA TRP A 6 -53.58 11.38 -28.11
C TRP A 6 -52.18 11.98 -28.40
N LEU A 7 -52.04 13.30 -28.39
CA LEU A 7 -50.78 13.96 -28.74
C LEU A 7 -50.09 14.74 -27.61
N THR A 8 -50.64 14.70 -26.39
CA THR A 8 -50.03 15.41 -25.23
C THR A 8 -49.37 14.52 -24.17
N ALA A 9 -49.34 13.20 -24.34
CA ALA A 9 -48.74 12.27 -23.36
C ALA A 9 -47.30 11.85 -23.68
N LEU A 10 -46.70 12.26 -24.81
CA LEU A 10 -45.33 11.86 -25.20
C LEU A 10 -44.28 12.95 -24.94
N ALA A 11 -44.66 14.15 -24.51
CA ALA A 11 -43.69 15.22 -24.22
C ALA A 11 -43.22 15.29 -22.76
N GLY A 12 -43.79 14.46 -21.88
CA GLY A 12 -43.46 14.45 -20.45
C GLY A 12 -42.41 13.43 -20.01
N ALA A 13 -42.03 12.48 -20.89
CA ALA A 13 -41.13 11.37 -20.51
C ALA A 13 -39.64 11.58 -20.88
N THR A 14 -39.34 12.64 -21.65
CA THR A 14 -37.95 12.93 -22.06
C THR A 14 -37.21 13.95 -21.19
N ALA A 15 -37.89 14.55 -20.20
CA ALA A 15 -37.27 15.55 -19.33
C ALA A 15 -36.61 14.96 -18.03
N LEU A 16 -36.82 13.68 -17.75
CA LEU A 16 -36.30 13.02 -16.54
C LEU A 16 -35.00 12.22 -16.75
N ALA A 17 -34.51 12.13 -17.99
CA ALA A 17 -33.26 11.38 -18.29
C ALA A 17 -31.99 12.23 -18.34
N LEU A 18 -32.07 13.56 -18.13
CA LEU A 18 -30.90 14.47 -18.16
C LEU A 18 -30.43 14.95 -16.79
N SER A 19 -31.04 14.51 -15.70
CA SER A 19 -30.61 14.92 -14.35
C SER A 19 -29.68 13.91 -13.64
N ALA A 20 -29.19 12.85 -14.34
CA ALA A 20 -28.31 11.85 -13.78
C ALA A 20 -26.81 12.09 -14.06
N CYS A 21 -26.45 13.18 -14.77
CA CYS A 21 -25.06 13.67 -14.77
C CYS A 21 -24.96 14.78 -13.72
N GLY A 22 -24.86 14.40 -12.45
CA GLY A 22 -24.32 15.30 -11.45
C GLY A 22 -22.93 15.71 -11.92
N ALA A 23 -22.66 17.01 -12.04
CA ALA A 23 -21.31 17.50 -12.24
C ALA A 23 -20.42 16.86 -11.18
N ALA A 24 -19.23 16.37 -11.60
CA ALA A 24 -18.20 16.00 -10.66
C ALA A 24 -18.04 17.15 -9.64
N PRO A 25 -17.80 16.86 -8.35
CA PRO A 25 -17.47 17.92 -7.42
C PRO A 25 -16.42 18.80 -8.09
N GLU A 26 -16.67 20.10 -8.17
CA GLU A 26 -15.63 21.04 -8.59
C GLU A 26 -14.46 20.77 -7.64
N GLU A 27 -13.31 20.39 -8.19
CA GLU A 27 -12.08 20.46 -7.45
C GLU A 27 -12.03 21.87 -6.87
N SER A 28 -12.14 21.96 -5.55
CA SER A 28 -11.90 23.23 -4.89
C SER A 28 -10.47 23.58 -5.31
N THR A 29 -10.33 24.56 -6.18
CA THR A 29 -9.08 25.24 -6.38
C THR A 29 -8.74 25.82 -5.01
N GLY A 30 -8.03 25.01 -4.22
CA GLY A 30 -7.53 25.40 -2.91
C GLY A 30 -6.75 26.68 -3.13
N GLY A 31 -7.14 27.70 -2.38
CA GLY A 31 -6.34 28.91 -2.32
C GLY A 31 -4.91 28.53 -2.01
N GLU A 32 -3.97 29.25 -2.62
CA GLU A 32 -2.56 29.19 -2.29
C GLU A 32 -2.41 29.26 -0.76
N SER A 33 -2.30 28.09 -0.13
CA SER A 33 -1.91 28.05 1.26
C SER A 33 -0.40 28.19 1.29
N ASN A 34 0.11 29.26 1.87
CA ASN A 34 1.52 29.41 2.24
C ASN A 34 2.01 28.33 3.25
N ALA A 35 1.28 27.21 3.36
CA ALA A 35 1.63 26.09 4.21
C ALA A 35 2.82 25.26 3.69
N ALA A 36 3.23 25.45 2.42
CA ALA A 36 4.35 24.71 1.84
C ALA A 36 5.72 25.14 2.37
N SER A 37 5.84 26.33 3.00
CA SER A 37 7.16 26.85 3.42
C SER A 37 7.76 26.15 4.65
N ASP A 38 6.93 25.46 5.45
CA ASP A 38 7.38 24.80 6.68
C ASP A 38 7.21 23.24 6.61
N PHE A 39 6.68 22.71 5.49
CA PHE A 39 6.53 21.28 5.30
C PHE A 39 7.85 20.64 4.86
N LYS A 40 8.37 19.74 5.67
CA LYS A 40 9.64 19.05 5.46
C LYS A 40 9.41 17.53 5.40
N PRO A 41 9.13 16.97 4.22
CA PRO A 41 8.99 15.54 4.03
C PRO A 41 10.35 14.86 4.07
N CYS A 42 10.37 13.67 4.68
CA CYS A 42 11.60 12.89 4.82
C CYS A 42 11.33 11.42 4.54
N ILE A 43 12.38 10.68 4.16
CA ILE A 43 12.28 9.24 3.87
C ILE A 43 13.51 8.50 4.37
N VAL A 44 13.30 7.31 4.93
CA VAL A 44 14.36 6.37 5.29
C VAL A 44 14.14 5.02 4.63
N SER A 45 15.19 4.49 3.98
CA SER A 45 15.15 3.15 3.40
C SER A 45 15.42 2.07 4.46
N ASP A 46 14.97 0.84 4.16
CA ASP A 46 15.55 -0.33 4.82
C ASP A 46 16.99 -0.61 4.32
N ALA A 47 17.53 -1.77 4.70
CA ALA A 47 18.90 -2.17 4.34
C ALA A 47 19.14 -2.39 2.84
N GLY A 48 18.07 -2.35 2.01
CA GLY A 48 18.16 -2.44 0.54
C GLY A 48 18.67 -1.16 -0.13
N GLY A 49 18.49 -0.01 0.53
CA GLY A 49 18.83 1.30 -0.05
C GLY A 49 17.94 1.69 -1.23
N PHE A 50 18.07 2.93 -1.73
CA PHE A 50 17.18 3.47 -2.77
C PHE A 50 17.48 3.02 -4.22
N ASP A 51 18.40 2.07 -4.43
CA ASP A 51 18.69 1.44 -5.75
C ASP A 51 18.32 -0.05 -5.76
N ASP A 52 17.32 -0.45 -4.97
CA ASP A 52 16.88 -1.84 -4.83
C ASP A 52 15.98 -2.32 -5.98
N LYS A 53 15.56 -1.42 -6.86
CA LYS A 53 14.59 -1.64 -7.97
C LYS A 53 13.27 -2.22 -7.47
N SER A 54 12.89 -1.91 -6.25
CA SER A 54 11.73 -2.43 -5.55
C SER A 54 11.11 -1.36 -4.65
N PHE A 55 10.76 -1.73 -3.41
CA PHE A 55 10.04 -0.87 -2.47
C PHE A 55 10.76 0.44 -2.15
N ASN A 56 12.07 0.40 -1.87
CA ASN A 56 12.81 1.61 -1.50
C ASN A 56 12.90 2.59 -2.66
N GLN A 57 13.29 2.13 -3.85
CA GLN A 57 13.42 3.00 -5.02
C GLN A 57 12.07 3.63 -5.37
N LEU A 58 10.99 2.83 -5.46
CA LEU A 58 9.68 3.35 -5.86
C LEU A 58 9.10 4.28 -4.80
N SER A 59 9.34 4.03 -3.52
CA SER A 59 8.92 4.91 -2.43
C SER A 59 9.68 6.24 -2.48
N PHE A 60 10.98 6.21 -2.73
CA PHE A 60 11.81 7.41 -2.90
C PHE A 60 11.36 8.23 -4.12
N GLU A 61 11.13 7.60 -5.26
CA GLU A 61 10.64 8.27 -6.47
C GLU A 61 9.27 8.92 -6.23
N GLY A 62 8.35 8.22 -5.55
CA GLY A 62 7.03 8.75 -5.21
C GLY A 62 7.10 9.92 -4.22
N ALA A 63 7.92 9.82 -3.17
CA ALA A 63 8.11 10.89 -2.20
C ALA A 63 8.77 12.12 -2.83
N SER A 64 9.76 11.90 -3.74
CA SER A 64 10.42 12.97 -4.49
C SER A 64 9.44 13.71 -5.39
N ALA A 65 8.60 12.99 -6.14
CA ALA A 65 7.59 13.58 -6.99
C ALA A 65 6.57 14.41 -6.19
N ALA A 66 6.15 13.92 -5.03
CA ALA A 66 5.24 14.65 -4.15
C ALA A 66 5.90 15.92 -3.56
N ALA A 67 7.18 15.85 -3.18
CA ALA A 67 7.93 17.00 -2.70
C ALA A 67 8.07 18.07 -3.79
N ASP A 68 8.36 17.66 -5.03
CA ASP A 68 8.44 18.56 -6.20
C ASP A 68 7.10 19.27 -6.46
N GLU A 69 5.97 18.54 -6.40
CA GLU A 69 4.63 19.13 -6.56
C GLU A 69 4.31 20.15 -5.47
N LEU A 70 4.76 19.89 -4.24
CA LEU A 70 4.55 20.77 -3.09
C LEU A 70 5.56 21.93 -3.06
N GLY A 71 6.59 21.91 -3.91
CA GLY A 71 7.64 22.92 -3.94
C GLY A 71 8.54 22.90 -2.69
N THR A 72 8.74 21.71 -2.11
CA THR A 72 9.60 21.49 -0.95
C THR A 72 10.73 20.51 -1.29
N GLU A 73 11.73 20.39 -0.41
CA GLU A 73 12.86 19.48 -0.59
C GLU A 73 12.65 18.22 0.25
N LEU A 74 12.82 17.04 -0.37
CA LEU A 74 12.80 15.77 0.33
C LEU A 74 14.16 15.53 1.01
N VAL A 75 14.15 15.21 2.30
CA VAL A 75 15.35 14.74 3.02
C VAL A 75 15.34 13.22 3.02
N ASP A 76 16.46 12.62 2.59
CA ASP A 76 16.57 11.16 2.51
C ASP A 76 17.76 10.61 3.31
N VAL A 77 17.56 9.43 3.89
CA VAL A 77 18.58 8.66 4.59
C VAL A 77 18.48 7.20 4.21
N GLN A 78 19.62 6.60 3.83
CA GLN A 78 19.69 5.19 3.53
C GLN A 78 20.23 4.39 4.71
N SER A 79 19.62 3.24 4.99
CA SER A 79 20.16 2.25 5.92
C SER A 79 20.97 1.21 5.18
N THR A 80 22.02 0.73 5.82
CA THR A 80 22.87 -0.34 5.28
C THR A 80 22.62 -1.66 6.02
N THR A 81 22.18 -1.54 7.27
CA THR A 81 21.86 -2.66 8.15
C THR A 81 20.68 -2.29 9.05
N GLU A 82 20.03 -3.28 9.64
CA GLU A 82 18.93 -3.05 10.59
C GLU A 82 19.37 -2.21 11.81
N SER A 83 20.64 -2.29 12.22
CA SER A 83 21.17 -1.49 13.32
C SER A 83 21.18 0.02 13.04
N ASP A 84 21.03 0.44 11.77
CA ASP A 84 21.01 1.84 11.38
C ASP A 84 19.62 2.48 11.54
N TYR A 85 18.56 1.65 11.53
CA TYR A 85 17.17 2.12 11.46
C TYR A 85 16.82 3.16 12.51
N LYS A 86 17.07 2.84 13.78
CA LYS A 86 16.76 3.75 14.89
C LYS A 86 17.52 5.07 14.78
N GLY A 87 18.82 5.01 14.55
CA GLY A 87 19.66 6.21 14.41
C GLY A 87 19.24 7.07 13.22
N ASN A 88 18.87 6.44 12.11
CA ASN A 88 18.42 7.14 10.91
C ASN A 88 17.08 7.84 11.14
N VAL A 89 16.08 7.18 11.74
CA VAL A 89 14.79 7.80 12.05
C VAL A 89 14.98 8.94 13.06
N GLU A 90 15.78 8.73 14.14
CA GLU A 90 16.10 9.78 15.11
C GLU A 90 16.79 10.99 14.47
N SER A 91 17.64 10.77 13.47
CA SER A 91 18.29 11.87 12.73
C SER A 91 17.30 12.70 11.93
N LEU A 92 16.29 12.06 11.30
CA LEU A 92 15.24 12.77 10.57
C LEU A 92 14.34 13.59 11.52
N VAL A 93 14.04 13.06 12.69
CA VAL A 93 13.33 13.82 13.75
C VAL A 93 14.15 15.04 14.17
N ALA A 94 15.46 14.88 14.40
CA ALA A 94 16.37 15.97 14.77
C ALA A 94 16.55 16.99 13.66
N GLU A 95 16.45 16.60 12.38
CA GLU A 95 16.45 17.50 11.23
C GLU A 95 15.18 18.35 11.12
N GLY A 96 14.16 18.07 11.94
CA GLY A 96 12.89 18.79 11.94
C GLY A 96 11.93 18.34 10.84
N CYS A 97 12.00 17.07 10.43
CA CYS A 97 10.99 16.47 9.56
C CYS A 97 9.63 16.48 10.24
N ASN A 98 8.59 16.83 9.50
CA ASN A 98 7.21 16.77 10.00
C ASN A 98 6.34 15.74 9.29
N ALA A 99 6.89 15.08 8.27
CA ALA A 99 6.37 13.85 7.68
C ALA A 99 7.55 12.89 7.37
N ILE A 100 7.53 11.68 7.92
CA ILE A 100 8.60 10.70 7.76
C ILE A 100 8.05 9.42 7.11
N VAL A 101 8.55 9.08 5.93
CA VAL A 101 8.27 7.82 5.26
C VAL A 101 9.32 6.80 5.67
N THR A 102 8.88 5.67 6.24
CA THR A 102 9.73 4.51 6.55
C THR A 102 9.40 3.37 5.60
N VAL A 103 10.40 2.78 4.95
CA VAL A 103 10.19 1.79 3.90
C VAL A 103 10.47 0.39 4.41
N GLY A 104 9.44 -0.47 4.38
CA GLY A 104 9.56 -1.89 4.69
C GLY A 104 9.22 -2.26 6.14
N PHE A 105 8.67 -3.47 6.27
CA PHE A 105 8.21 -4.01 7.55
C PHE A 105 9.32 -4.11 8.63
N ALA A 106 10.58 -4.20 8.25
CA ALA A 106 11.69 -4.23 9.19
C ALA A 106 11.87 -2.93 10.00
N LEU A 107 11.29 -1.82 9.52
CA LEU A 107 11.25 -0.55 10.25
C LEU A 107 10.02 -0.42 11.18
N SER A 108 9.11 -1.39 11.24
CA SER A 108 7.85 -1.30 11.98
C SER A 108 8.06 -0.87 13.44
N ALA A 109 8.84 -1.63 14.19
CA ALA A 109 9.09 -1.34 15.61
C ALA A 109 9.72 0.05 15.83
N THR A 110 10.66 0.45 14.96
CA THR A 110 11.31 1.76 15.02
C THR A 110 10.32 2.88 14.70
N THR A 111 9.45 2.66 13.72
CA THR A 111 8.41 3.63 13.34
C THR A 111 7.41 3.84 14.47
N ILE A 112 6.92 2.76 15.09
CA ILE A 112 5.98 2.81 16.22
C ILE A 112 6.62 3.54 17.42
N GLU A 113 7.87 3.19 17.78
CA GLU A 113 8.60 3.84 18.87
C GLU A 113 8.74 5.35 18.62
N SER A 114 9.17 5.72 17.40
CA SER A 114 9.38 7.12 17.04
C SER A 114 8.08 7.92 16.97
N ALA A 115 7.02 7.35 16.38
CA ALA A 115 5.70 7.99 16.27
C ALA A 115 5.07 8.23 17.64
N THR A 116 5.17 7.25 18.53
CA THR A 116 4.69 7.37 19.92
C THR A 116 5.42 8.49 20.69
N ALA A 117 6.72 8.63 20.43
CA ALA A 117 7.55 9.65 21.09
C ALA A 117 7.36 11.06 20.49
N ASN A 118 6.90 11.17 19.25
CA ASN A 118 6.80 12.41 18.48
C ASN A 118 5.38 12.56 17.88
N PRO A 119 4.36 12.82 18.66
CA PRO A 119 2.96 12.83 18.19
C PRO A 119 2.62 13.96 17.20
N ASP A 120 3.49 14.96 17.08
CA ASP A 120 3.33 16.08 16.13
C ASP A 120 3.96 15.81 14.75
N ILE A 121 4.59 14.65 14.56
CA ILE A 121 5.17 14.21 13.29
C ILE A 121 4.26 13.15 12.67
N ASP A 122 3.93 13.27 11.39
CA ASP A 122 3.20 12.26 10.64
C ASP A 122 4.17 11.18 10.12
N TYR A 123 3.83 9.91 10.33
CA TYR A 123 4.60 8.78 9.81
C TYR A 123 3.82 8.04 8.75
N ILE A 124 4.51 7.62 7.68
CA ILE A 124 3.99 6.75 6.66
C ILE A 124 4.88 5.51 6.60
N ILE A 125 4.33 4.33 6.86
CA ILE A 125 5.09 3.09 6.74
C ILE A 125 4.65 2.32 5.49
N ILE A 126 5.62 1.85 4.70
CA ILE A 126 5.40 1.09 3.47
C ILE A 126 5.51 -0.40 3.77
N ASP A 127 4.51 -1.17 3.35
CA ASP A 127 4.44 -2.62 3.45
C ASP A 127 4.46 -3.16 4.89
N ASP A 128 3.84 -2.41 5.82
CA ASP A 128 3.61 -2.86 7.19
C ASP A 128 2.36 -2.21 7.77
N ALA A 129 1.71 -2.88 8.72
CA ALA A 129 0.52 -2.38 9.39
C ALA A 129 0.83 -1.45 10.56
N ALA A 130 2.07 -1.40 11.04
CA ALA A 130 2.48 -0.78 12.30
C ALA A 130 1.63 -1.26 13.48
N ASP A 131 1.34 -2.55 13.53
CA ASP A 131 0.45 -3.24 14.47
C ASP A 131 1.24 -4.39 15.11
N ALA A 132 1.92 -4.12 16.21
CA ALA A 132 2.83 -5.07 16.86
C ALA A 132 2.08 -6.08 17.74
N ASP A 133 0.86 -5.76 18.17
CA ASP A 133 0.03 -6.66 18.99
C ASP A 133 -1.03 -7.41 18.16
N PHE A 134 -1.09 -7.15 16.86
CA PHE A 134 -1.96 -7.79 15.89
C PHE A 134 -3.47 -7.63 16.19
N ASP A 135 -3.86 -6.48 16.72
CA ASP A 135 -5.25 -6.15 16.99
C ASP A 135 -6.01 -5.60 15.75
N GLY A 136 -5.29 -5.34 14.67
CA GLY A 136 -5.81 -4.83 13.40
C GLY A 136 -5.82 -3.30 13.30
N GLN A 137 -5.16 -2.60 14.22
CA GLN A 137 -5.02 -1.17 14.21
C GLN A 137 -3.54 -0.78 14.29
N ALA A 138 -3.17 0.38 13.76
CA ALA A 138 -1.82 0.87 13.95
C ALA A 138 -1.61 1.31 15.41
N ASP A 139 -0.44 1.01 15.98
CA ASP A 139 -0.09 1.26 17.39
C ASP A 139 0.13 2.75 17.74
N ALA A 140 0.06 3.65 16.75
CA ALA A 140 0.06 5.09 16.99
C ALA A 140 -0.85 5.80 15.97
N GLU A 141 -1.60 6.82 16.45
CA GLU A 141 -2.60 7.53 15.64
C GLU A 141 -1.98 8.36 14.50
N ASN A 142 -0.71 8.75 14.63
CA ASN A 142 0.06 9.51 13.65
C ASN A 142 0.84 8.63 12.67
N ILE A 143 0.52 7.33 12.57
CA ILE A 143 1.07 6.43 11.54
C ILE A 143 0.01 6.15 10.48
N LYS A 144 0.39 6.33 9.23
CA LYS A 144 -0.38 5.89 8.06
C LYS A 144 0.26 4.65 7.44
N PRO A 145 -0.27 3.44 7.67
CA PRO A 145 0.17 2.23 6.99
C PRO A 145 -0.23 2.24 5.50
N LEU A 146 0.68 1.80 4.64
CA LEU A 146 0.41 1.53 3.23
C LEU A 146 0.66 0.04 2.96
N LEU A 147 -0.41 -0.71 2.80
CA LEU A 147 -0.41 -2.14 2.57
C LEU A 147 -0.81 -2.48 1.14
N TYR A 148 -0.40 -3.65 0.68
CA TYR A 148 -0.68 -4.16 -0.67
C TYR A 148 -1.54 -5.42 -0.60
N ASP A 149 -2.41 -5.62 -1.60
CA ASP A 149 -3.17 -6.87 -1.76
C ASP A 149 -2.29 -7.95 -2.43
N THR A 150 -1.24 -8.32 -1.73
CA THR A 150 -0.22 -9.27 -2.17
C THR A 150 -0.79 -10.67 -2.41
N ALA A 151 -1.84 -11.05 -1.66
CA ALA A 151 -2.49 -12.34 -1.83
C ALA A 151 -3.02 -12.56 -3.24
N GLN A 152 -3.54 -11.52 -3.90
CA GLN A 152 -4.05 -11.63 -5.28
C GLN A 152 -2.93 -11.97 -6.27
N ALA A 153 -1.79 -11.28 -6.18
CA ALA A 153 -0.66 -11.55 -7.06
C ALA A 153 -0.07 -12.94 -6.78
N ALA A 154 0.09 -13.29 -5.51
CA ALA A 154 0.61 -14.58 -5.09
C ALA A 154 -0.32 -15.75 -5.50
N PHE A 155 -1.65 -15.55 -5.45
CA PHE A 155 -2.62 -16.52 -5.94
C PHE A 155 -2.41 -16.83 -7.42
N LEU A 156 -2.25 -15.81 -8.26
CA LEU A 156 -1.99 -16.01 -9.69
C LEU A 156 -0.67 -16.74 -9.93
N ALA A 157 0.37 -16.43 -9.15
CA ALA A 157 1.65 -17.11 -9.21
C ALA A 157 1.52 -18.60 -8.81
N GLY A 158 0.76 -18.91 -7.75
CA GLY A 158 0.51 -20.28 -7.30
C GLY A 158 -0.26 -21.10 -8.32
N TYR A 159 -1.30 -20.51 -8.92
CA TYR A 159 -2.07 -21.14 -9.99
C TYR A 159 -1.20 -21.47 -11.22
N LEU A 160 -0.37 -20.51 -11.63
CA LEU A 160 0.58 -20.69 -12.73
C LEU A 160 1.61 -21.77 -12.43
N ALA A 161 2.20 -21.72 -11.23
CA ALA A 161 3.22 -22.69 -10.80
C ALA A 161 2.68 -24.12 -10.77
N ALA A 162 1.44 -24.29 -10.29
CA ALA A 162 0.76 -25.59 -10.30
C ALA A 162 0.58 -26.12 -11.72
N GLY A 163 0.13 -25.26 -12.65
CA GLY A 163 -0.10 -25.63 -14.04
C GLY A 163 1.17 -25.90 -14.85
N TYR A 164 2.30 -25.34 -14.41
CA TYR A 164 3.59 -25.48 -15.09
C TYR A 164 4.47 -26.59 -14.50
N SER A 165 4.15 -27.09 -13.31
CA SER A 165 4.94 -28.10 -12.62
C SER A 165 4.84 -29.46 -13.28
N GLU A 166 5.91 -29.92 -13.93
CA GLU A 166 6.03 -31.27 -14.48
C GLU A 166 6.15 -32.36 -13.38
N ALA A 167 6.65 -31.97 -12.21
CA ALA A 167 6.84 -32.90 -11.07
C ALA A 167 5.57 -33.09 -10.23
N GLY A 168 4.52 -32.28 -10.45
CA GLY A 168 3.34 -32.25 -9.60
C GLY A 168 3.63 -31.74 -8.17
N LYS A 169 4.75 -31.01 -8.00
CA LYS A 169 5.17 -30.42 -6.72
C LYS A 169 5.69 -29.02 -6.96
N VAL A 170 5.32 -28.10 -6.06
CA VAL A 170 5.82 -26.73 -6.01
C VAL A 170 6.18 -26.38 -4.56
N GLY A 171 7.02 -25.39 -4.38
CA GLY A 171 7.45 -24.99 -3.05
C GLY A 171 7.37 -23.49 -2.84
N THR A 172 7.15 -23.09 -1.58
CA THR A 172 7.27 -21.70 -1.15
C THR A 172 7.88 -21.64 0.26
N PHE A 173 8.52 -20.53 0.57
CA PHE A 173 9.06 -20.24 1.89
C PHE A 173 9.12 -18.71 2.07
N GLY A 174 9.09 -18.26 3.32
CA GLY A 174 9.28 -16.86 3.69
C GLY A 174 10.58 -16.64 4.47
N GLY A 175 11.04 -15.41 4.52
CA GLY A 175 12.22 -15.02 5.28
C GLY A 175 11.95 -14.91 6.78
N MET A 176 10.74 -14.51 7.15
CA MET A 176 10.29 -14.32 8.53
C MET A 176 8.80 -14.63 8.64
N ASP A 177 8.34 -14.97 9.84
CA ASP A 177 6.93 -15.20 10.13
C ASP A 177 6.24 -13.88 10.52
N PHE A 178 5.97 -13.07 9.50
CA PHE A 178 5.25 -11.81 9.58
C PHE A 178 4.06 -11.80 8.63
N PRO A 179 2.96 -11.10 8.96
CA PRO A 179 1.76 -11.05 8.11
C PRO A 179 2.04 -10.60 6.66
N THR A 180 2.90 -9.60 6.47
CA THR A 180 3.31 -9.11 5.13
C THR A 180 4.20 -10.09 4.36
N VAL A 181 4.76 -11.11 5.02
CA VAL A 181 5.50 -12.20 4.40
C VAL A 181 4.60 -13.43 4.19
N THR A 182 3.85 -13.84 5.21
CA THR A 182 3.00 -15.04 5.14
C THR A 182 1.86 -14.91 4.13
N ILE A 183 1.37 -13.68 3.89
CA ILE A 183 0.35 -13.40 2.87
C ILE A 183 0.75 -13.85 1.45
N PHE A 184 2.06 -13.82 1.11
CA PHE A 184 2.56 -14.36 -0.15
C PHE A 184 2.37 -15.88 -0.22
N MET A 185 2.71 -16.58 0.85
CA MET A 185 2.62 -18.03 0.92
C MET A 185 1.17 -18.50 0.96
N ASP A 186 0.31 -17.78 1.67
CA ASP A 186 -1.12 -18.06 1.73
C ASP A 186 -1.79 -17.86 0.37
N GLY A 187 -1.54 -16.75 -0.29
CA GLY A 187 -2.05 -16.50 -1.63
C GLY A 187 -1.57 -17.56 -2.64
N PHE A 188 -0.27 -17.89 -2.59
CA PHE A 188 0.34 -18.91 -3.45
C PHE A 188 -0.32 -20.29 -3.23
N LYS A 189 -0.51 -20.69 -1.97
CA LYS A 189 -1.20 -21.93 -1.61
C LYS A 189 -2.63 -21.95 -2.16
N GLN A 190 -3.39 -20.88 -1.94
CA GLN A 190 -4.76 -20.79 -2.44
C GLN A 190 -4.84 -20.90 -3.97
N GLY A 191 -3.87 -20.35 -4.69
CA GLY A 191 -3.75 -20.49 -6.14
C GLY A 191 -3.56 -21.94 -6.58
N ILE A 192 -2.72 -22.71 -5.87
CA ILE A 192 -2.50 -24.13 -6.12
C ILE A 192 -3.78 -24.96 -5.80
N ASP A 193 -4.40 -24.70 -4.65
CA ASP A 193 -5.62 -25.36 -4.25
C ASP A 193 -6.73 -25.15 -5.29
N TYR A 194 -6.89 -23.94 -5.78
CA TYR A 194 -7.86 -23.60 -6.82
C TYR A 194 -7.53 -24.25 -8.17
N TYR A 195 -6.23 -24.35 -8.55
CA TYR A 195 -5.82 -25.12 -9.72
C TYR A 195 -6.21 -26.58 -9.60
N ASN A 196 -5.90 -27.21 -8.48
CA ASN A 196 -6.23 -28.60 -8.20
C ASN A 196 -7.73 -28.86 -8.30
N GLU A 197 -8.54 -28.01 -7.67
CA GLU A 197 -10.01 -28.12 -7.71
C GLU A 197 -10.55 -27.97 -9.14
N THR A 198 -10.11 -26.96 -9.88
CA THR A 198 -10.69 -26.64 -11.19
C THR A 198 -10.20 -27.53 -12.31
N LYS A 199 -9.00 -28.12 -12.19
CA LYS A 199 -8.40 -28.98 -13.19
C LYS A 199 -8.49 -30.47 -12.85
N GLY A 200 -8.90 -30.81 -11.62
CA GLY A 200 -8.95 -32.21 -11.17
C GLY A 200 -7.56 -32.81 -10.95
N GLU A 201 -6.59 -31.96 -10.63
CA GLU A 201 -5.19 -32.33 -10.41
C GLU A 201 -4.89 -32.43 -8.90
N ASN A 202 -3.66 -32.83 -8.56
CA ASN A 202 -3.19 -32.95 -7.17
C ASN A 202 -1.73 -32.52 -7.07
N VAL A 203 -1.46 -31.25 -7.36
CA VAL A 203 -0.13 -30.66 -7.19
C VAL A 203 0.12 -30.40 -5.71
N GLU A 204 1.23 -30.91 -5.19
CA GLU A 204 1.59 -30.80 -3.79
C GLU A 204 2.39 -29.50 -3.55
N LEU A 205 1.97 -28.73 -2.52
CA LEU A 205 2.76 -27.63 -2.00
C LEU A 205 3.68 -28.12 -0.88
N VAL A 206 4.95 -27.75 -0.92
CA VAL A 206 5.94 -27.99 0.14
C VAL A 206 6.46 -26.67 0.69
N GLY A 207 6.80 -26.64 1.98
CA GLY A 207 7.38 -25.48 2.65
C GLY A 207 6.38 -24.55 3.35
N TRP A 208 5.08 -24.69 3.10
CA TRP A 208 4.05 -23.91 3.80
C TRP A 208 2.77 -24.70 3.96
N ASP A 209 2.24 -24.76 5.16
CA ASP A 209 0.99 -25.47 5.51
C ASP A 209 -0.16 -24.52 5.93
N GLY A 210 0.09 -23.20 5.90
CA GLY A 210 -0.86 -22.18 6.32
C GLY A 210 -0.75 -21.79 7.80
N LYS A 211 0.39 -22.08 8.43
CA LYS A 211 0.64 -21.77 9.85
C LYS A 211 2.08 -21.35 10.06
#